data_af7fbc47592d702f64fc8f988157ae03
#
_entry.id   af7fbc47592d702f64fc8f988157ae03
#
_cell.length_a   1.000
_cell.length_b   1.000
_cell.length_c   1.000
_cell.angle_alpha   90.00
_cell.angle_beta   90.00
_cell.angle_gamma   90.00
#
_symmetry.space_group_name_H-M   'P 1'
#
loop_
_entity.id
_entity.type
_entity.pdbx_description
1 polymer ?
#
loop_
_entity_poly.entity_id
_entity_poly.type
_entity_poly.pdbx_seq_one_letter_code
_entity_poly.pdbx_strand_id
1 'polypeptide(L)'
;MNQAQELGRYAEDLAAKYLLSIGWRILARNIKNKYGELDIIADDSGELVIVEVRCRTENNFQSALDSVNKRKTRALIRSSSSYVDSIGWVGFWRIDVIAITVKRGTVPDDFELEHIRSITDGMELSF
;
A
#
# COMPACT_ATOMS: atom_id res chain seq x y z
N MET A 1 4.45 -6.58 -20.84
CA MET A 1 4.61 -6.39 -19.37
C MET A 1 5.57 -7.46 -18.86
N ASN A 2 6.56 -7.07 -18.04
CA ASN A 2 7.50 -8.02 -17.48
C ASN A 2 6.92 -8.72 -16.23
N GLN A 3 7.62 -9.75 -15.75
CA GLN A 3 7.19 -10.54 -14.59
C GLN A 3 7.00 -9.70 -13.34
N ALA A 4 7.87 -8.73 -13.09
CA ALA A 4 7.77 -7.88 -11.91
C ALA A 4 6.52 -7.00 -11.93
N GLN A 5 6.17 -6.46 -13.10
CA GLN A 5 4.97 -5.67 -13.28
C GLN A 5 3.70 -6.50 -13.13
N GLU A 6 3.71 -7.72 -13.64
CA GLU A 6 2.59 -8.65 -13.50
C GLU A 6 2.39 -9.04 -12.04
N LEU A 7 3.47 -9.32 -11.33
CA LEU A 7 3.42 -9.65 -9.92
C LEU A 7 2.88 -8.46 -9.10
N GLY A 8 3.32 -7.24 -9.41
CA GLY A 8 2.85 -6.03 -8.76
C GLY A 8 1.35 -5.81 -8.95
N ARG A 9 0.85 -5.97 -10.17
CA ARG A 9 -0.59 -5.87 -10.46
C ARG A 9 -1.38 -6.92 -9.70
N TYR A 10 -0.87 -8.12 -9.71
CA TYR A 10 -1.51 -9.24 -9.02
C TYR A 10 -1.60 -8.96 -7.51
N ALA A 11 -0.52 -8.46 -6.92
CA ALA A 11 -0.50 -8.09 -5.51
C ALA A 11 -1.50 -6.98 -5.19
N GLU A 12 -1.60 -5.96 -6.04
CA GLU A 12 -2.59 -4.89 -5.84
C GLU A 12 -4.01 -5.42 -5.92
N ASP A 13 -4.28 -6.33 -6.86
CA ASP A 13 -5.61 -6.95 -6.98
C ASP A 13 -5.95 -7.78 -5.75
N LEU A 14 -5.00 -8.53 -5.21
CA LEU A 14 -5.18 -9.27 -3.97
C LEU A 14 -5.46 -8.33 -2.79
N ALA A 15 -4.69 -7.25 -2.70
CA ALA A 15 -4.88 -6.26 -1.65
C ALA A 15 -6.27 -5.62 -1.74
N ALA A 16 -6.72 -5.25 -2.94
CA ALA A 16 -8.05 -4.69 -3.15
C ALA A 16 -9.14 -5.66 -2.72
N LYS A 17 -9.04 -6.92 -3.12
CA LYS A 17 -10.00 -7.97 -2.72
C LYS A 17 -10.05 -8.13 -1.20
N TYR A 18 -8.89 -8.14 -0.57
CA TYR A 18 -8.80 -8.24 0.89
C TYR A 18 -9.52 -7.06 1.56
N LEU A 19 -9.27 -5.83 1.11
CA LEU A 19 -9.89 -4.64 1.69
C LEU A 19 -11.41 -4.66 1.54
N LEU A 20 -11.91 -5.08 0.37
CA LEU A 20 -13.34 -5.25 0.16
C LEU A 20 -13.90 -6.31 1.11
N SER A 21 -13.16 -7.39 1.34
CA SER A 21 -13.61 -8.47 2.23
C SER A 21 -13.77 -8.04 3.69
N ILE A 22 -13.02 -7.03 4.12
CA ILE A 22 -13.12 -6.49 5.48
C ILE A 22 -14.04 -5.26 5.56
N GLY A 23 -14.78 -4.99 4.49
CA GLY A 23 -15.84 -3.97 4.48
C GLY A 23 -15.40 -2.57 4.08
N TRP A 24 -14.18 -2.40 3.59
CA TRP A 24 -13.70 -1.11 3.12
C TRP A 24 -14.21 -0.82 1.71
N ARG A 25 -14.27 0.47 1.35
CA ARG A 25 -14.56 0.88 -0.03
C ARG A 25 -13.27 1.31 -0.69
N ILE A 26 -13.10 0.93 -1.95
CA ILE A 26 -11.98 1.39 -2.76
C ILE A 26 -12.42 2.66 -3.48
N LEU A 27 -11.72 3.76 -3.24
CA LEU A 27 -12.05 5.06 -3.83
C LEU A 27 -11.27 5.32 -5.11
N ALA A 28 -10.02 4.88 -5.17
CA ALA A 28 -9.16 5.08 -6.33
C ALA A 28 -7.98 4.10 -6.28
N ARG A 29 -7.33 3.91 -7.42
CA ARG A 29 -6.11 3.10 -7.53
C ARG A 29 -5.13 3.80 -8.45
N ASN A 30 -3.85 3.56 -8.22
CA ASN A 30 -2.75 4.01 -9.09
C ASN A 30 -2.78 5.52 -9.35
N ILE A 31 -2.85 6.28 -8.28
CA ILE A 31 -2.84 7.73 -8.32
C ILE A 31 -1.40 8.22 -8.37
N LYS A 32 -1.07 9.02 -9.38
CA LYS A 32 0.27 9.57 -9.56
C LYS A 32 0.29 11.05 -9.24
N ASN A 33 1.34 11.50 -8.57
CA ASN A 33 1.65 12.91 -8.40
C ASN A 33 3.17 13.12 -8.47
N LYS A 34 3.63 14.33 -8.31
CA LYS A 34 5.06 14.63 -8.46
C LYS A 34 5.98 13.97 -7.43
N TYR A 35 5.42 13.46 -6.36
CA TYR A 35 6.20 12.81 -5.29
C TYR A 35 6.21 11.28 -5.39
N GLY A 36 5.36 10.70 -6.23
CA GLY A 36 5.29 9.26 -6.41
C GLY A 36 3.90 8.76 -6.79
N GLU A 37 3.71 7.47 -6.63
CA GLU A 37 2.47 6.78 -6.95
C GLU A 37 1.85 6.19 -5.70
N LEU A 38 0.53 6.33 -5.57
CA LEU A 38 -0.26 5.74 -4.49
C LEU A 38 -1.03 4.55 -5.04
N ASP A 39 -0.84 3.37 -4.46
CA ASP A 39 -1.40 2.13 -5.00
C ASP A 39 -2.91 2.04 -4.85
N ILE A 40 -3.42 2.24 -3.64
CA ILE A 40 -4.85 2.17 -3.35
C ILE A 40 -5.24 3.29 -2.41
N ILE A 41 -6.38 3.91 -2.69
CA ILE A 41 -7.02 4.87 -1.79
C ILE A 41 -8.34 4.24 -1.35
N ALA A 42 -8.56 4.15 -0.06
CA ALA A 42 -9.72 3.45 0.49
C ALA A 42 -10.41 4.24 1.58
N ASP A 43 -11.65 3.87 1.86
CA ASP A 43 -12.46 4.40 2.94
C ASP A 43 -12.72 3.29 3.95
N ASP A 44 -12.29 3.52 5.19
CA ASP A 44 -12.54 2.63 6.33
C ASP A 44 -13.49 3.35 7.29
N SER A 45 -14.78 3.17 7.08
CA SER A 45 -15.83 3.75 7.95
C SER A 45 -15.67 5.26 8.18
N GLY A 46 -15.33 5.98 7.12
CA GLY A 46 -15.19 7.44 7.17
C GLY A 46 -13.76 7.94 7.34
N GLU A 47 -12.82 7.05 7.63
CA GLU A 47 -11.39 7.40 7.66
C GLU A 47 -10.77 7.13 6.29
N LEU A 48 -10.03 8.11 5.77
CA LEU A 48 -9.33 7.96 4.50
C LEU A 48 -8.04 7.19 4.72
N VAL A 49 -7.82 6.12 3.96
CA VAL A 49 -6.64 5.29 4.10
C VAL A 49 -5.88 5.24 2.78
N ILE A 50 -4.62 5.61 2.84
CA ILE A 50 -3.69 5.44 1.72
C ILE A 50 -3.01 4.09 1.94
N VAL A 51 -3.15 3.17 1.01
CA VAL A 51 -2.64 1.81 1.16
C VAL A 51 -1.50 1.58 0.18
N GLU A 52 -0.33 1.33 0.72
CA GLU A 52 0.86 0.93 -0.05
C GLU A 52 0.91 -0.59 -0.10
N VAL A 53 1.08 -1.14 -1.30
CA VAL A 53 1.15 -2.59 -1.50
C VAL A 53 2.58 -2.99 -1.80
N ARG A 54 3.10 -3.93 -1.03
CA ARG A 54 4.44 -4.49 -1.20
C ARG A 54 4.33 -5.97 -1.48
N CYS A 55 5.07 -6.44 -2.48
CA CYS A 55 5.05 -7.84 -2.88
C CYS A 55 6.46 -8.39 -2.98
N ARG A 56 6.66 -9.59 -2.44
CA ARG A 56 7.92 -10.31 -2.52
C ARG A 56 7.67 -11.79 -2.75
N THR A 57 8.66 -12.46 -3.36
CA THR A 57 8.68 -13.91 -3.43
C THR A 57 9.31 -14.49 -2.17
N GLU A 58 8.88 -15.69 -1.78
CA GLU A 58 9.29 -16.34 -0.54
C GLU A 58 10.81 -16.53 -0.40
N ASN A 59 11.52 -16.71 -1.50
CA ASN A 59 12.96 -16.94 -1.48
C ASN A 59 13.81 -15.67 -1.40
N ASN A 60 13.18 -14.53 -1.17
CA ASN A 60 13.91 -13.30 -0.95
C ASN A 60 14.27 -13.23 0.54
N PHE A 61 15.54 -12.97 0.87
CA PHE A 61 15.99 -12.90 2.25
C PHE A 61 15.39 -11.73 3.03
N GLN A 62 14.87 -10.74 2.32
CA GLN A 62 14.15 -9.63 2.94
C GLN A 62 12.67 -9.89 2.87
N SER A 63 11.96 -9.62 3.96
CA SER A 63 10.50 -9.64 3.94
C SER A 63 9.96 -8.47 3.12
N ALA A 64 8.68 -8.54 2.74
CA ALA A 64 8.03 -7.42 2.04
C ALA A 64 8.04 -6.14 2.90
N LEU A 65 7.97 -6.28 4.22
CA LEU A 65 8.05 -5.17 5.17
C LEU A 65 9.40 -4.48 5.14
N ASP A 66 10.47 -5.24 5.01
CA ASP A 66 11.84 -4.70 5.03
C ASP A 66 12.14 -3.81 3.83
N SER A 67 11.29 -3.86 2.79
CA SER A 67 11.44 -2.97 1.64
C SER A 67 10.99 -1.54 1.93
N VAL A 68 10.28 -1.32 3.06
CA VAL A 68 9.81 0.00 3.46
C VAL A 68 10.87 0.65 4.33
N ASN A 69 11.82 1.34 3.72
CA ASN A 69 12.88 2.07 4.45
C ASN A 69 12.48 3.53 4.66
N LYS A 70 13.28 4.26 5.45
CA LYS A 70 13.00 5.66 5.81
C LYS A 70 12.80 6.58 4.60
N ARG A 71 13.62 6.42 3.57
CA ARG A 71 13.54 7.25 2.36
C ARG A 71 12.22 7.00 1.61
N LYS A 72 11.86 5.74 1.42
CA LYS A 72 10.61 5.36 0.76
C LYS A 72 9.40 5.79 1.59
N THR A 73 9.49 5.67 2.90
CA THR A 73 8.44 6.10 3.81
C THR A 73 8.20 7.61 3.70
N ARG A 74 9.26 8.42 3.66
CA ARG A 74 9.13 9.87 3.49
C ARG A 74 8.49 10.23 2.16
N ALA A 75 8.88 9.58 1.08
CA ALA A 75 8.28 9.79 -0.25
C ALA A 75 6.80 9.44 -0.24
N LEU A 76 6.45 8.33 0.39
CA LEU A 76 5.06 7.88 0.54
C LEU A 76 4.25 8.90 1.35
N ILE A 77 4.78 9.40 2.45
CA ILE A 77 4.10 10.42 3.26
C ILE A 77 3.89 11.70 2.45
N ARG A 78 4.88 12.15 1.69
CA ARG A 78 4.73 13.33 0.83
C ARG A 78 3.69 13.15 -0.25
N SER A 79 3.71 12.02 -0.94
CA SER A 79 2.72 11.70 -1.98
C SER A 79 1.32 11.66 -1.37
N SER A 80 1.20 11.03 -0.22
CA SER A 80 -0.08 10.90 0.49
C SER A 80 -0.62 12.26 0.93
N SER A 81 0.22 13.08 1.58
CA SER A 81 -0.17 14.41 2.03
C SER A 81 -0.59 15.30 0.87
N SER A 82 0.15 15.24 -0.23
CA SER A 82 -0.18 16.00 -1.45
C SER A 82 -1.54 15.59 -2.01
N TYR A 83 -1.81 14.30 -2.05
CA TYR A 83 -3.10 13.79 -2.53
C TYR A 83 -4.25 14.24 -1.63
N VAL A 84 -4.09 14.06 -0.32
CA VAL A 84 -5.11 14.42 0.67
C VAL A 84 -5.46 15.90 0.57
N ASP A 85 -4.45 16.76 0.43
CA ASP A 85 -4.65 18.19 0.22
C ASP A 85 -5.37 18.47 -1.08
N SER A 86 -5.00 17.78 -2.15
CA SER A 86 -5.55 18.02 -3.49
C SER A 86 -7.03 17.73 -3.60
N ILE A 87 -7.53 16.75 -2.81
CA ILE A 87 -8.96 16.40 -2.80
C ILE A 87 -9.74 17.18 -1.73
N GLY A 88 -9.08 18.03 -0.95
CA GLY A 88 -9.73 18.81 0.10
C GLY A 88 -10.28 17.96 1.23
N TRP A 89 -9.63 16.84 1.54
CA TRP A 89 -10.11 15.94 2.58
C TRP A 89 -10.14 16.63 3.95
N VAL A 90 -11.23 16.48 4.66
CA VAL A 90 -11.40 16.97 6.03
C VAL A 90 -11.75 15.76 6.90
N GLY A 91 -10.92 15.49 7.90
CA GLY A 91 -11.12 14.34 8.79
C GLY A 91 -9.84 13.55 8.96
N PHE A 92 -9.98 12.41 9.61
CA PHE A 92 -8.83 11.54 9.85
C PHE A 92 -8.39 10.82 8.59
N TRP A 93 -7.08 10.67 8.45
CA TRP A 93 -6.50 9.85 7.41
C TRP A 93 -5.22 9.20 7.92
N ARG A 94 -4.88 8.09 7.32
CA ARG A 94 -3.67 7.35 7.71
C ARG A 94 -3.07 6.64 6.50
N ILE A 95 -1.87 6.11 6.69
CA ILE A 95 -1.17 5.31 5.70
C ILE A 95 -1.00 3.90 6.26
N ASP A 96 -1.46 2.90 5.50
CA ASP A 96 -1.31 1.49 5.81
C ASP A 96 -0.43 0.82 4.78
N VAL A 97 0.19 -0.30 5.15
CA VAL A 97 0.93 -1.15 4.21
C VAL A 97 0.29 -2.53 4.20
N ILE A 98 0.08 -3.05 2.99
CA ILE A 98 -0.28 -4.46 2.80
C ILE A 98 0.93 -5.14 2.18
N ALA A 99 1.51 -6.08 2.92
CA ALA A 99 2.66 -6.85 2.50
C ALA A 99 2.19 -8.23 2.03
N ILE A 100 2.51 -8.58 0.79
CA ILE A 100 2.11 -9.84 0.19
C ILE A 100 3.37 -10.63 -0.16
N THR A 101 3.44 -11.86 0.34
CA THR A 101 4.52 -12.79 0.05
C THR A 101 3.95 -13.94 -0.76
N VAL A 102 4.45 -14.12 -1.98
CA VAL A 102 4.03 -15.24 -2.84
C VAL A 102 5.10 -16.32 -2.83
N LYS A 103 4.67 -17.56 -2.85
CA LYS A 103 5.58 -18.69 -2.90
C LYS A 103 6.18 -18.83 -4.28
N ARG A 104 7.49 -19.10 -4.32
CA ARG A 104 8.22 -19.24 -5.57
C ARG A 104 7.70 -20.42 -6.38
N GLY A 105 7.46 -20.19 -7.67
CA GLY A 105 7.07 -21.23 -8.60
C GLY A 105 5.62 -21.68 -8.47
N THR A 106 4.85 -21.08 -7.58
CA THR A 106 3.44 -21.39 -7.44
C THR A 106 2.59 -20.43 -8.22
N VAL A 107 1.42 -20.91 -8.61
CA VAL A 107 0.38 -20.07 -9.16
C VAL A 107 -0.13 -19.16 -8.05
N PRO A 108 -0.65 -18.00 -8.41
CA PRO A 108 -1.09 -16.94 -7.52
C PRO A 108 -1.99 -17.26 -6.34
N ASP A 109 -2.44 -18.48 -6.17
CA ASP A 109 -3.33 -18.84 -5.05
C ASP A 109 -2.60 -19.07 -3.73
N ASP A 110 -1.27 -19.16 -3.75
CA ASP A 110 -0.48 -19.44 -2.55
C ASP A 110 0.32 -18.23 -2.15
N PHE A 111 -0.26 -17.43 -1.29
CA PHE A 111 0.35 -16.19 -0.81
C PHE A 111 0.03 -15.97 0.66
N GLU A 112 0.87 -15.18 1.31
CA GLU A 112 0.60 -14.66 2.65
C GLU A 112 0.38 -13.16 2.56
N LEU A 113 -0.58 -12.65 3.32
CA LEU A 113 -0.91 -11.23 3.37
C LEU A 113 -0.82 -10.73 4.81
N GLU A 114 -0.12 -9.62 5.00
CA GLU A 114 -0.03 -8.95 6.27
C GLU A 114 -0.48 -7.50 6.09
N HIS A 115 -1.40 -7.05 6.93
CA HIS A 115 -1.91 -5.69 6.91
C HIS A 115 -1.33 -4.93 8.11
N ILE A 116 -0.51 -3.94 7.83
CA ILE A 116 0.11 -3.10 8.85
C ILE A 116 -0.58 -1.75 8.82
N ARG A 117 -1.30 -1.44 9.90
CA ARG A 117 -2.08 -0.21 10.00
C ARG A 117 -1.22 0.93 10.56
N SER A 118 -1.49 2.14 10.07
CA SER A 118 -0.93 3.38 10.62
C SER A 118 0.59 3.34 10.75
N ILE A 119 1.28 3.16 9.63
CA ILE A 119 2.75 3.02 9.62
C ILE A 119 3.49 4.26 10.12
N THR A 120 2.80 5.39 10.25
CA THR A 120 3.39 6.65 10.70
C THR A 120 3.17 6.92 12.18
N ASP A 121 2.45 6.04 12.88
CA ASP A 121 2.21 6.21 14.31
C ASP A 121 3.54 6.22 15.06
N GLY A 122 3.72 7.23 15.91
CA GLY A 122 4.95 7.39 16.68
C GLY A 122 6.13 7.96 15.89
N MET A 123 5.95 8.28 14.62
CA MET A 123 6.99 8.93 13.83
C MET A 123 6.92 10.46 13.95
N GLU A 124 8.10 11.09 14.03
CA GLU A 124 8.19 12.54 13.85
C GLU A 124 8.06 12.84 12.34
N LEU A 125 7.02 13.57 11.99
CA LEU A 125 6.77 13.98 10.61
C LEU A 125 7.23 15.41 10.42
N SER A 126 8.52 15.60 10.16
CA SER A 126 9.05 16.90 9.78
C SER A 126 9.61 16.81 8.36
N PHE A 127 9.15 17.69 7.54
CA PHE A 127 9.59 17.80 6.15
C PHE A 127 10.30 19.11 5.93
#